data_a84df12edfa428ea350c4241d506d315
#
_entry.id   a84df12edfa428ea350c4241d506d315
#
_cell.length_a   1.000
_cell.length_b   1.000
_cell.length_c   1.000
_cell.angle_alpha   90.00
_cell.angle_beta   90.00
_cell.angle_gamma   90.00
#
_symmetry.space_group_name_H-M   'P 1'
#
loop_
_entity.id
_entity.type
_entity.pdbx_description
1 polymer ?
#
loop_
_entity_poly.entity_id
_entity_poly.type
_entity_poly.pdbx_seq_one_letter_code
_entity_poly.pdbx_strand_id
1 'polypeptide(L)'
;MPHLLFHGPPGTGKTSCMIAIAKELHGAQNYKHMTLELNASDDRGINVVRDQIKSFCSTQQLMAKGVKLVILDECDSMTSAAQFALRRIVEKYSKTTRFCLICNYVAKIIPALQSRCTRFRFGPLTDVSVSRKLAEVCDSEEL
;
A
#
# COMPACT_ATOMS: atom_id res chain seq x y z
N MET A 1 5.98 -10.77 0.49
CA MET A 1 5.50 -9.54 1.16
C MET A 1 3.99 -9.56 1.27
N PRO A 2 3.42 -9.37 2.45
CA PRO A 2 1.96 -9.27 2.59
C PRO A 2 1.46 -7.90 2.14
N HIS A 3 0.13 -7.74 2.04
CA HIS A 3 -0.45 -6.41 1.96
C HIS A 3 -0.20 -5.70 3.29
N LEU A 4 0.01 -4.39 3.24
CA LEU A 4 0.40 -3.61 4.41
C LEU A 4 -0.64 -2.54 4.73
N LEU A 5 -0.85 -2.29 6.01
CA LEU A 5 -1.67 -1.19 6.50
C LEU A 5 -0.86 -0.39 7.53
N PHE A 6 -0.48 0.82 7.15
CA PHE A 6 0.26 1.74 8.01
C PHE A 6 -0.71 2.73 8.63
N HIS A 7 -0.72 2.83 9.95
CA HIS A 7 -1.63 3.76 10.64
C HIS A 7 -0.90 4.50 11.77
N GLY A 8 -1.36 5.68 12.06
CA GLY A 8 -0.81 6.52 13.10
C GLY A 8 -0.96 8.00 12.80
N PRO A 9 -0.56 8.88 13.72
CA PRO A 9 -0.69 10.32 13.55
C PRO A 9 0.00 10.84 12.27
N PRO A 10 -0.46 11.98 11.72
CA PRO A 10 0.23 12.57 10.58
C PRO A 10 1.65 12.98 10.93
N GLY A 11 2.54 13.00 9.96
CA GLY A 11 3.93 13.42 10.16
C GLY A 11 4.82 12.37 10.80
N THR A 12 4.41 11.10 10.82
CA THR A 12 5.21 10.01 11.41
C THR A 12 6.00 9.21 10.40
N GLY A 13 6.05 9.64 9.15
CA GLY A 13 6.90 9.01 8.13
C GLY A 13 6.31 7.80 7.42
N LYS A 14 4.98 7.59 7.49
CA LYS A 14 4.33 6.43 6.87
C LYS A 14 4.61 6.34 5.36
N THR A 15 4.37 7.41 4.64
CA THR A 15 4.58 7.46 3.19
C THR A 15 6.06 7.32 2.84
N SER A 16 6.93 8.01 3.56
CA SER A 16 8.37 7.93 3.35
C SER A 16 8.91 6.52 3.58
N CYS A 17 8.40 5.84 4.60
CA CYS A 17 8.76 4.45 4.89
C CYS A 17 8.35 3.53 3.73
N MET A 18 7.16 3.72 3.19
CA MET A 18 6.69 2.89 2.09
C MET A 18 7.49 3.10 0.81
N ILE A 19 7.87 4.34 0.52
CA ILE A 19 8.72 4.64 -0.63
C ILE A 19 10.10 3.99 -0.46
N ALA A 20 10.65 4.02 0.76
CA ALA A 20 11.91 3.35 1.05
C ALA A 20 11.82 1.83 0.81
N ILE A 21 10.72 1.21 1.21
CA ILE A 21 10.48 -0.21 0.96
C ILE A 21 10.39 -0.48 -0.55
N ALA A 22 9.68 0.35 -1.29
CA ALA A 22 9.58 0.21 -2.75
C ALA A 22 10.95 0.28 -3.42
N LYS A 23 11.80 1.19 -2.98
CA LYS A 23 13.16 1.30 -3.50
C LYS A 23 14.02 0.09 -3.17
N GLU A 24 13.85 -0.49 -1.99
CA GLU A 24 14.56 -1.73 -1.62
C GLU A 24 14.10 -2.92 -2.43
N LEU A 25 12.79 -3.05 -2.66
CA LEU A 25 12.24 -4.18 -3.40
C LEU A 25 12.61 -4.16 -4.88
N HIS A 26 12.59 -2.98 -5.50
CA HIS A 26 12.72 -2.85 -6.96
C HIS A 26 13.96 -2.11 -7.40
N GLY A 27 14.76 -1.57 -6.48
CA GLY A 27 15.90 -0.73 -6.77
C GLY A 27 15.50 0.71 -7.09
N ALA A 28 16.44 1.64 -6.88
CA ALA A 28 16.18 3.06 -7.04
C ALA A 28 15.82 3.45 -8.47
N GLN A 29 16.25 2.66 -9.45
CA GLN A 29 15.99 2.94 -10.87
C GLN A 29 14.64 2.39 -11.33
N ASN A 30 14.18 1.26 -10.75
CA ASN A 30 13.02 0.53 -11.25
C ASN A 30 11.76 0.73 -10.40
N TYR A 31 11.87 1.27 -9.18
CA TYR A 31 10.72 1.33 -8.29
C TYR A 31 9.57 2.17 -8.85
N LYS A 32 9.85 3.21 -9.61
CA LYS A 32 8.82 4.08 -10.20
C LYS A 32 7.94 3.34 -11.20
N HIS A 33 8.51 2.39 -11.93
CA HIS A 33 7.76 1.59 -12.91
C HIS A 33 6.92 0.50 -12.24
N MET A 34 7.33 0.09 -11.05
CA MET A 34 6.69 -0.99 -10.31
C MET A 34 5.81 -0.50 -9.15
N THR A 35 5.69 0.81 -8.99
CA THR A 35 4.98 1.42 -7.87
C THR A 35 4.02 2.50 -8.36
N LEU A 36 2.76 2.39 -7.93
CA LEU A 36 1.72 3.39 -8.20
C LEU A 36 1.33 4.04 -6.88
N GLU A 37 1.43 5.36 -6.80
CA GLU A 37 0.99 6.12 -5.64
C GLU A 37 -0.34 6.81 -5.95
N LEU A 38 -1.33 6.61 -5.09
CA LEU A 38 -2.65 7.21 -5.22
C LEU A 38 -3.10 7.79 -3.90
N ASN A 39 -3.94 8.81 -3.97
CA ASN A 39 -4.60 9.37 -2.80
C ASN A 39 -6.06 8.92 -2.79
N ALA A 40 -6.45 8.18 -1.75
CA ALA A 40 -7.80 7.65 -1.63
C ALA A 40 -8.84 8.73 -1.31
N SER A 41 -8.40 9.93 -0.92
CA SER A 41 -9.30 11.08 -0.71
C SER A 41 -9.63 11.84 -2.00
N ASP A 42 -9.17 11.36 -3.15
CA ASP A 42 -9.47 11.97 -4.45
C ASP A 42 -10.99 12.10 -4.61
N ASP A 43 -11.47 13.33 -4.75
CA ASP A 43 -12.89 13.64 -4.84
C ASP A 43 -13.54 13.16 -6.14
N ARG A 44 -12.77 12.74 -7.13
CA ARG A 44 -13.29 12.08 -8.33
C ARG A 44 -13.85 10.67 -8.03
N GLY A 45 -13.52 10.11 -6.86
CA GLY A 45 -14.12 8.90 -6.31
C GLY A 45 -13.41 7.62 -6.63
N ILE A 46 -13.97 6.52 -6.08
CA ILE A 46 -13.37 5.18 -6.15
C ILE A 46 -13.24 4.65 -7.59
N ASN A 47 -14.12 5.08 -8.51
CA ASN A 47 -14.05 4.62 -9.89
C ASN A 47 -12.76 5.05 -10.59
N VAL A 48 -12.29 6.27 -10.33
CA VAL A 48 -11.01 6.76 -10.87
C VAL A 48 -9.85 5.96 -10.29
N VAL A 49 -9.87 5.73 -8.98
CA VAL A 49 -8.85 4.92 -8.29
C VAL A 49 -8.81 3.52 -8.90
N ARG A 50 -9.97 2.90 -9.07
CA ARG A 50 -10.09 1.55 -9.65
C ARG A 50 -9.53 1.49 -11.07
N ASP A 51 -9.84 2.47 -11.91
CA ASP A 51 -9.38 2.50 -13.28
C ASP A 51 -7.85 2.67 -13.35
N GLN A 52 -7.28 3.50 -12.49
CA GLN A 52 -5.84 3.68 -12.42
C GLN A 52 -5.13 2.40 -11.98
N ILE A 53 -5.67 1.70 -10.98
CA ILE A 53 -5.12 0.43 -10.52
C ILE A 53 -5.23 -0.62 -11.62
N LYS A 54 -6.37 -0.70 -12.29
CA LYS A 54 -6.58 -1.65 -13.39
C LYS A 54 -5.56 -1.44 -14.50
N SER A 55 -5.36 -0.20 -14.93
CA SER A 55 -4.37 0.13 -15.96
C SER A 55 -2.97 -0.25 -15.54
N PHE A 56 -2.61 0.08 -14.31
CA PHE A 56 -1.28 -0.22 -13.77
C PHE A 56 -1.04 -1.73 -13.67
N CYS A 57 -2.01 -2.48 -13.15
CA CYS A 57 -1.89 -3.92 -12.99
C CYS A 57 -1.91 -4.69 -14.32
N SER A 58 -2.56 -4.12 -15.32
CA SER A 58 -2.65 -4.73 -16.66
C SER A 58 -1.40 -4.50 -17.51
N THR A 59 -0.57 -3.53 -17.14
CA THR A 59 0.67 -3.24 -17.86
C THR A 59 1.68 -4.33 -17.59
N GLN A 60 2.14 -5.00 -18.64
CA GLN A 60 3.18 -6.02 -18.52
C GLN A 60 4.55 -5.35 -18.58
N GLN A 61 5.35 -5.60 -17.54
CA GLN A 61 6.75 -5.18 -17.51
C GLN A 61 7.60 -6.39 -17.90
N LEU A 62 7.90 -6.52 -19.16
CA LEU A 62 8.58 -7.71 -19.71
C LEU A 62 9.93 -7.96 -19.07
N MET A 63 10.61 -6.93 -18.60
CA MET A 63 11.95 -7.03 -18.03
C MET A 63 11.98 -6.92 -16.50
N ALA A 64 10.85 -6.58 -15.86
CA ALA A 64 10.79 -6.40 -14.43
C ALA A 64 10.33 -7.68 -13.74
N LYS A 65 11.07 -8.11 -12.72
CA LYS A 65 10.69 -9.23 -11.87
C LYS A 65 10.14 -8.71 -10.55
N GLY A 66 9.23 -9.47 -9.96
CA GLY A 66 8.65 -9.16 -8.67
C GLY A 66 7.22 -8.64 -8.76
N VAL A 67 6.64 -8.35 -7.59
CA VAL A 67 5.27 -7.87 -7.49
C VAL A 67 5.23 -6.35 -7.63
N LYS A 68 4.15 -5.87 -8.24
CA LYS A 68 3.87 -4.44 -8.30
C LYS A 68 3.38 -3.96 -6.94
N LEU A 69 3.60 -2.68 -6.65
CA LEU A 69 3.14 -2.05 -5.42
C LEU A 69 2.14 -0.94 -5.74
N VAL A 70 1.03 -0.92 -5.00
CA VAL A 70 0.07 0.18 -5.04
C VAL A 70 0.02 0.79 -3.66
N ILE A 71 0.35 2.08 -3.57
CA ILE A 71 0.33 2.85 -2.33
C ILE A 71 -0.92 3.72 -2.35
N LEU A 72 -1.81 3.52 -1.38
CA LEU A 72 -3.04 4.29 -1.24
C LEU A 72 -2.97 5.08 0.06
N ASP A 73 -2.83 6.41 -0.06
CA ASP A 73 -2.79 7.29 1.10
C ASP A 73 -4.19 7.79 1.46
N GLU A 74 -4.36 8.18 2.70
CA GLU A 74 -5.61 8.74 3.23
C GLU A 74 -6.82 7.82 3.07
N CYS A 75 -6.61 6.51 3.29
CA CYS A 75 -7.67 5.50 3.13
C CYS A 75 -8.84 5.69 4.09
N ASP A 76 -8.61 6.31 5.24
CA ASP A 76 -9.65 6.59 6.23
C ASP A 76 -10.61 7.70 5.79
N SER A 77 -10.32 8.41 4.70
CA SER A 77 -11.23 9.37 4.08
C SER A 77 -12.30 8.71 3.21
N MET A 78 -12.15 7.44 2.88
CA MET A 78 -13.09 6.73 2.02
C MET A 78 -14.36 6.36 2.76
N THR A 79 -15.50 6.41 2.03
CA THR A 79 -16.76 5.86 2.56
C THR A 79 -16.65 4.35 2.73
N SER A 80 -17.55 3.77 3.52
CA SER A 80 -17.60 2.31 3.66
C SER A 80 -17.81 1.61 2.33
N ALA A 81 -18.69 2.15 1.48
CA ALA A 81 -18.95 1.58 0.16
C ALA A 81 -17.69 1.58 -0.71
N ALA A 82 -16.92 2.68 -0.69
CA ALA A 82 -15.67 2.77 -1.43
C ALA A 82 -14.63 1.78 -0.89
N GLN A 83 -14.58 1.59 0.42
CA GLN A 83 -13.67 0.63 1.05
C GLN A 83 -14.03 -0.81 0.66
N PHE A 84 -15.30 -1.16 0.58
CA PHE A 84 -15.71 -2.48 0.08
C PHE A 84 -15.33 -2.69 -1.38
N ALA A 85 -15.44 -1.65 -2.20
CA ALA A 85 -14.96 -1.72 -3.59
C ALA A 85 -13.44 -1.92 -3.63
N LEU A 86 -12.70 -1.23 -2.77
CA LEU A 86 -11.26 -1.39 -2.67
C LEU A 86 -10.88 -2.81 -2.25
N ARG A 87 -11.62 -3.40 -1.32
CA ARG A 87 -11.39 -4.79 -0.92
C ARG A 87 -11.47 -5.73 -2.11
N ARG A 88 -12.47 -5.55 -2.98
CA ARG A 88 -12.61 -6.37 -4.20
C ARG A 88 -11.42 -6.18 -5.14
N ILE A 89 -10.92 -4.97 -5.27
CA ILE A 89 -9.74 -4.66 -6.09
C ILE A 89 -8.51 -5.37 -5.53
N VAL A 90 -8.32 -5.31 -4.21
CA VAL A 90 -7.18 -5.98 -3.55
C VAL A 90 -7.24 -7.50 -3.81
N GLU A 91 -8.41 -8.09 -3.67
CA GLU A 91 -8.58 -9.52 -3.93
C GLU A 91 -8.29 -9.88 -5.39
N LYS A 92 -8.77 -9.06 -6.32
CA LYS A 92 -8.65 -9.33 -7.75
C LYS A 92 -7.19 -9.34 -8.21
N TYR A 93 -6.37 -8.43 -7.70
CA TYR A 93 -4.99 -8.25 -8.17
C TYR A 93 -3.93 -8.78 -7.20
N SER A 94 -4.33 -9.53 -6.17
CA SER A 94 -3.42 -9.97 -5.11
C SER A 94 -2.30 -10.89 -5.57
N LYS A 95 -2.46 -11.58 -6.71
CA LYS A 95 -1.41 -12.47 -7.23
C LYS A 95 -0.20 -11.72 -7.79
N THR A 96 -0.43 -10.55 -8.37
CA THR A 96 0.60 -9.78 -9.07
C THR A 96 0.95 -8.48 -8.39
N THR A 97 0.15 -8.04 -7.42
CA THR A 97 0.25 -6.72 -6.83
C THR A 97 0.07 -6.79 -5.33
N ARG A 98 0.86 -6.01 -4.60
CA ARG A 98 0.71 -5.82 -3.17
C ARG A 98 0.25 -4.39 -2.91
N PHE A 99 -0.67 -4.26 -1.97
CA PHE A 99 -1.29 -2.99 -1.64
C PHE A 99 -0.74 -2.50 -0.30
N CYS A 100 -0.41 -1.23 -0.24
CA CYS A 100 -0.06 -0.57 1.01
C CYS A 100 -1.07 0.54 1.27
N LEU A 101 -1.86 0.36 2.31
CA LEU A 101 -2.87 1.33 2.71
C LEU A 101 -2.28 2.19 3.83
N ILE A 102 -2.44 3.49 3.71
CA ILE A 102 -1.94 4.44 4.69
C ILE A 102 -3.12 5.24 5.23
N CYS A 103 -3.23 5.33 6.55
CA CYS A 103 -4.29 6.09 7.20
C CYS A 103 -3.80 6.66 8.53
N ASN A 104 -4.53 7.65 9.04
CA ASN A 104 -4.27 8.20 10.36
C ASN A 104 -5.10 7.47 11.44
N TYR A 105 -6.34 7.11 11.12
CA TYR A 105 -7.28 6.51 12.06
C TYR A 105 -7.71 5.12 11.60
N VAL A 106 -7.07 4.10 12.12
CA VAL A 106 -7.35 2.71 11.71
C VAL A 106 -8.80 2.30 12.03
N ALA A 107 -9.41 2.91 13.03
CA ALA A 107 -10.81 2.62 13.38
C ALA A 107 -11.80 2.95 12.25
N LYS A 108 -11.41 3.82 11.32
CA LYS A 108 -12.23 4.18 10.15
C LYS A 108 -12.07 3.21 8.99
N ILE A 109 -11.15 2.26 9.09
CA ILE A 109 -10.94 1.24 8.06
C ILE A 109 -11.83 0.04 8.39
N ILE A 110 -12.58 -0.45 7.41
CA ILE A 110 -13.48 -1.59 7.63
C ILE A 110 -12.69 -2.85 8.01
N PRO A 111 -13.24 -3.72 8.87
CA PRO A 111 -12.54 -4.94 9.27
C PRO A 111 -12.15 -5.84 8.10
N ALA A 112 -12.94 -5.84 7.03
CA ALA A 112 -12.68 -6.63 5.84
C ALA A 112 -11.37 -6.25 5.15
N LEU A 113 -10.98 -4.96 5.17
CA LEU A 113 -9.68 -4.51 4.68
C LEU A 113 -8.58 -4.79 5.68
N GLN A 114 -8.83 -4.52 6.96
CA GLN A 114 -7.82 -4.75 8.00
C GLN A 114 -7.38 -6.20 8.05
N SER A 115 -8.30 -7.15 7.87
CA SER A 115 -7.99 -8.58 7.92
C SER A 115 -7.12 -9.05 6.75
N ARG A 116 -7.08 -8.30 5.66
CA ARG A 116 -6.27 -8.63 4.48
C ARG A 116 -4.84 -8.10 4.56
N CYS A 117 -4.55 -7.29 5.57
CA CYS A 117 -3.27 -6.58 5.67
C CYS A 117 -2.56 -6.90 6.96
N THR A 118 -1.23 -6.83 6.93
CA THR A 118 -0.43 -6.78 8.13
C THR A 118 -0.38 -5.33 8.60
N ARG A 119 -0.78 -5.07 9.83
CA ARG A 119 -0.91 -3.72 10.38
C ARG A 119 0.36 -3.30 11.09
N PHE A 120 0.79 -2.06 10.85
CA PHE A 120 1.92 -1.45 11.52
C PHE A 120 1.52 -0.08 12.04
N ARG A 121 1.68 0.12 13.35
CA ARG A 121 1.39 1.38 13.99
C ARG A 121 2.63 2.27 14.00
N PHE A 122 2.46 3.51 13.55
CA PHE A 122 3.52 4.52 13.56
C PHE A 122 3.32 5.48 14.72
N GLY A 123 4.42 5.85 15.36
CA GLY A 123 4.45 6.85 16.43
C GLY A 123 5.76 7.60 16.41
N PRO A 124 5.88 8.68 17.20
CA PRO A 124 7.05 9.57 17.11
C PRO A 124 8.40 8.89 17.39
N LEU A 125 8.42 7.80 18.13
CA LEU A 125 9.66 7.11 18.52
C LEU A 125 9.84 5.75 17.87
N THR A 126 8.95 5.36 16.94
CA THR A 126 8.92 3.99 16.42
C THR A 126 9.30 3.85 14.97
N ASP A 127 9.58 4.93 14.25
CA ASP A 127 9.83 4.90 12.80
C ASP A 127 10.99 3.98 12.43
N VAL A 128 12.10 4.06 13.15
CA VAL A 128 13.28 3.22 12.88
C VAL A 128 12.98 1.76 13.18
N SER A 129 12.30 1.49 14.30
CA SER A 129 11.92 0.13 14.68
C SER A 129 10.97 -0.49 13.69
N VAL A 130 9.99 0.27 13.21
CA VAL A 130 9.02 -0.18 12.20
C VAL A 130 9.75 -0.50 10.88
N SER A 131 10.66 0.37 10.44
CA SER A 131 11.43 0.16 9.23
C SER A 131 12.26 -1.11 9.29
N ARG A 132 12.91 -1.39 10.42
CA ARG A 132 13.65 -2.64 10.63
C ARG A 132 12.74 -3.85 10.55
N LYS A 133 11.60 -3.80 11.23
CA LYS A 133 10.65 -4.91 11.23
C LYS A 133 10.13 -5.20 9.83
N LEU A 134 9.85 -4.16 9.06
CA LEU A 134 9.39 -4.31 7.67
C LEU A 134 10.48 -4.92 6.80
N ALA A 135 11.73 -4.51 6.97
CA ALA A 135 12.84 -5.08 6.24
C ALA A 135 12.98 -6.58 6.54
N GLU A 136 12.87 -6.97 7.82
CA GLU A 136 12.89 -8.37 8.23
C GLU A 136 11.74 -9.18 7.58
N VAL A 137 10.54 -8.61 7.58
CA VAL A 137 9.38 -9.27 6.96
C VAL A 137 9.61 -9.45 5.45
N CYS A 138 10.11 -8.43 4.76
CA CYS A 138 10.42 -8.52 3.34
C CYS A 138 11.49 -9.57 3.06
N ASP A 139 12.54 -9.62 3.86
CA ASP A 139 13.61 -10.62 3.72
C ASP A 139 13.09 -12.04 3.95
N SER A 140 12.27 -12.24 4.99
CA SER A 140 11.74 -13.56 5.32
C SER A 140 10.77 -14.08 4.26
N GLU A 141 10.12 -13.20 3.51
CA GLU A 141 9.21 -13.56 2.41
C GLU A 141 9.95 -13.75 1.08
N GLU A 142 11.26 -13.60 1.04
CA GLU A 142 12.10 -13.73 -0.15
C GLU A 142 11.65 -12.89 -1.34
N LEU A 143 11.34 -11.66 -1.06
CA LEU A 143 10.84 -10.71 -2.08
C LEU A 143 11.95 -9.98 -2.80
#